data_2d34909b1938eb6a6cbaa141d6bf95f5
#
_entry.id   2d34909b1938eb6a6cbaa141d6bf95f5
#
_cell.length_a   1.000
_cell.length_b   1.000
_cell.length_c   1.000
_cell.angle_alpha   90.00
_cell.angle_beta   90.00
_cell.angle_gamma   90.00
#
_symmetry.space_group_name_H-M   'P 1'
#
loop_
_entity.id
_entity.type
_entity.pdbx_description
1 polymer ?
#
loop_
_entity_poly.entity_id
_entity_poly.type
_entity_poly.pdbx_seq_one_letter_code
_entity_poly.pdbx_strand_id
1 'polypeptide(L)'
;IQPVWRADRPQKGRYREFYQCDADIIGSESLLNEVELMEIISEVFQKLNLGITIKFNNRKILLAIAQYIGKEEQLTDITVAIDKLDKIGYDNVVKELVETKGFSQEEIDKLSPVLKLSGSNEDKLQQLKNILSGEIAEKGIEETEYVLSRCKDLGIENLELDLTLARGLNYY
;
A
#
# COMPACT_ATOMS: atom_id res chain seq x y z
N ILE A 1 -5.75 6.41 -23.06
CA ILE A 1 -4.97 7.65 -22.93
C ILE A 1 -5.85 8.79 -23.43
N GLN A 2 -6.16 9.76 -22.58
CA GLN A 2 -7.02 10.89 -22.92
C GLN A 2 -6.73 12.12 -22.07
N PRO A 3 -7.15 13.34 -22.50
CA PRO A 3 -7.12 14.50 -21.65
C PRO A 3 -8.14 14.34 -20.52
N VAL A 4 -7.79 14.80 -19.32
CA VAL A 4 -8.67 14.83 -18.15
C VAL A 4 -8.62 16.22 -17.51
N TRP A 5 -9.70 16.56 -16.79
CA TRP A 5 -9.86 17.88 -16.15
C TRP A 5 -10.14 17.69 -14.67
N ARG A 6 -9.44 18.45 -13.82
CA ARG A 6 -9.64 18.49 -12.37
C ARG A 6 -9.75 19.91 -11.86
N ALA A 7 -10.61 20.12 -10.87
CA ALA A 7 -10.79 21.42 -10.23
C ALA A 7 -9.69 21.79 -9.23
N ASP A 8 -8.57 21.10 -9.26
CA ASP A 8 -7.44 21.30 -8.37
C ASP A 8 -6.86 22.72 -8.50
N ARG A 9 -6.28 23.22 -7.39
CA ARG A 9 -5.54 24.47 -7.42
C ARG A 9 -4.28 24.30 -8.28
N PRO A 10 -4.12 25.10 -9.37
CA PRO A 10 -2.95 24.99 -10.22
C PRO A 10 -1.66 25.34 -9.46
N GLN A 11 -0.63 24.54 -9.68
CA GLN A 11 0.73 24.80 -9.17
C GLN A 11 1.75 24.11 -10.08
N LYS A 12 3.05 24.31 -9.85
CA LYS A 12 4.09 23.66 -10.65
C LYS A 12 3.89 22.14 -10.66
N GLY A 13 3.76 21.56 -11.86
CA GLY A 13 3.53 20.12 -12.04
C GLY A 13 2.09 19.65 -11.79
N ARG A 14 1.14 20.56 -11.50
CA ARG A 14 -0.28 20.25 -11.34
C ARG A 14 -1.13 21.21 -12.15
N TYR A 15 -1.75 20.69 -13.19
CA TYR A 15 -2.58 21.44 -14.14
C TYR A 15 -4.05 21.02 -14.01
N ARG A 16 -4.96 21.90 -14.42
CA ARG A 16 -6.40 21.58 -14.46
C ARG A 16 -6.77 20.70 -15.64
N GLU A 17 -5.98 20.75 -16.70
CA GLU A 17 -6.08 19.87 -17.87
C GLU A 17 -4.74 19.17 -18.06
N PHE A 18 -4.75 17.86 -18.21
CA PHE A 18 -3.56 17.04 -18.45
C PHE A 18 -3.96 15.72 -19.09
N TYR A 19 -3.01 14.99 -19.65
CA TYR A 19 -3.23 13.65 -20.16
C TYR A 19 -3.05 12.62 -19.06
N GLN A 20 -3.96 11.64 -19.01
CA GLN A 20 -3.88 10.51 -18.11
C GLN A 20 -3.85 9.21 -18.93
N CYS A 21 -2.99 8.28 -18.50
CA CYS A 21 -2.97 6.93 -19.00
C CYS A 21 -3.54 6.03 -17.90
N ASP A 22 -4.65 5.38 -18.17
CA ASP A 22 -5.30 4.44 -17.25
C ASP A 22 -5.29 3.05 -17.88
N ALA A 23 -5.18 2.04 -17.04
CA ALA A 23 -5.34 0.63 -17.41
C ALA A 23 -6.21 -0.03 -16.34
N ASP A 24 -7.33 -0.59 -16.75
CA ASP A 24 -8.27 -1.29 -15.88
C ASP A 24 -8.55 -2.70 -16.42
N ILE A 25 -8.70 -3.66 -15.51
CA ILE A 25 -9.09 -5.04 -15.82
C ILE A 25 -10.44 -5.29 -15.16
N ILE A 26 -11.44 -5.68 -15.93
CA ILE A 26 -12.81 -5.89 -15.48
C ILE A 26 -13.24 -7.34 -15.75
N GLY A 27 -13.98 -7.93 -14.79
CA GLY A 27 -14.61 -9.24 -14.98
C GLY A 27 -13.74 -10.44 -14.58
N SER A 28 -12.66 -10.22 -13.84
CA SER A 28 -11.79 -11.28 -13.32
C SER A 28 -11.37 -10.98 -11.88
N GLU A 29 -11.39 -12.02 -11.03
CA GLU A 29 -10.88 -11.97 -9.64
C GLU A 29 -9.48 -12.62 -9.51
N SER A 30 -8.84 -12.90 -10.64
CA SER A 30 -7.53 -13.54 -10.64
C SER A 30 -6.43 -12.57 -10.21
N LEU A 31 -5.57 -12.99 -9.29
CA LEU A 31 -4.37 -12.23 -8.90
C LEU A 31 -3.34 -12.05 -10.04
N LEU A 32 -3.53 -12.76 -11.15
CA LEU A 32 -2.75 -12.50 -12.37
C LEU A 32 -3.03 -11.11 -12.95
N ASN A 33 -4.19 -10.53 -12.65
CA ASN A 33 -4.52 -9.17 -13.08
C ASN A 33 -3.58 -8.13 -12.44
N GLU A 34 -3.26 -8.30 -11.14
CA GLU A 34 -2.28 -7.47 -10.44
C GLU A 34 -0.89 -7.64 -11.04
N VAL A 35 -0.50 -8.88 -11.37
CA VAL A 35 0.79 -9.18 -12.01
C VAL A 35 0.87 -8.52 -13.39
N GLU A 36 -0.18 -8.59 -14.21
CA GLU A 36 -0.26 -7.94 -15.53
C GLU A 36 -0.14 -6.42 -15.41
N LEU A 37 -0.79 -5.80 -14.42
CA LEU A 37 -0.65 -4.37 -14.17
C LEU A 37 0.79 -3.99 -13.77
N MET A 38 1.48 -4.80 -12.95
CA MET A 38 2.88 -4.57 -12.60
C MET A 38 3.79 -4.71 -13.83
N GLU A 39 3.51 -5.68 -14.72
CA GLU A 39 4.22 -5.87 -15.98
C GLU A 39 4.04 -4.64 -16.89
N ILE A 40 2.81 -4.15 -17.07
CA ILE A 40 2.52 -2.94 -17.85
C ILE A 40 3.30 -1.74 -17.31
N ILE A 41 3.29 -1.51 -15.99
CA ILE A 41 4.03 -0.41 -15.37
C ILE A 41 5.53 -0.58 -15.64
N SER A 42 6.08 -1.76 -15.39
CA SER A 42 7.51 -2.03 -15.58
C SER A 42 7.93 -1.80 -17.03
N GLU A 43 7.17 -2.32 -18.00
CA GLU A 43 7.45 -2.18 -19.42
C GLU A 43 7.38 -0.72 -19.90
N VAL A 44 6.37 0.02 -19.46
CA VAL A 44 6.20 1.45 -19.83
C VAL A 44 7.41 2.26 -19.35
N PHE A 45 7.80 2.13 -18.09
CA PHE A 45 8.92 2.90 -17.55
C PHE A 45 10.27 2.45 -18.11
N GLN A 46 10.43 1.17 -18.43
CA GLN A 46 11.60 0.67 -19.14
C GLN A 46 11.70 1.30 -20.54
N LYS A 47 10.61 1.36 -21.31
CA LYS A 47 10.57 2.01 -22.63
C LYS A 47 10.84 3.52 -22.55
N LEU A 48 10.47 4.15 -21.45
CA LEU A 48 10.79 5.56 -21.19
C LEU A 48 12.22 5.77 -20.67
N ASN A 49 12.98 4.69 -20.45
CA ASN A 49 14.33 4.69 -19.87
C ASN A 49 14.37 5.38 -18.48
N LEU A 50 13.36 5.12 -17.67
CA LEU A 50 13.23 5.64 -16.31
C LEU A 50 13.31 4.48 -15.31
N GLY A 51 14.27 4.56 -14.37
CA GLY A 51 14.36 3.64 -13.24
C GLY A 51 13.28 3.99 -12.20
N ILE A 52 12.50 2.98 -11.81
CA ILE A 52 11.44 3.13 -10.81
C ILE A 52 11.48 2.00 -9.78
N THR A 53 10.86 2.25 -8.63
CA THR A 53 10.42 1.22 -7.70
C THR A 53 8.89 1.20 -7.70
N ILE A 54 8.29 0.05 -7.89
CA ILE A 54 6.84 -0.14 -7.84
C ILE A 54 6.48 -0.50 -6.40
N LYS A 55 5.83 0.42 -5.70
CA LYS A 55 5.33 0.18 -4.36
C LYS A 55 3.92 -0.38 -4.43
N PHE A 56 3.64 -1.43 -3.68
CA PHE A 56 2.31 -2.03 -3.60
C PHE A 56 1.99 -2.48 -2.18
N ASN A 57 0.71 -2.68 -1.90
CA ASN A 57 0.20 -3.19 -0.64
C ASN A 57 -1.06 -4.02 -0.87
N ASN A 58 -1.46 -4.80 0.14
CA ASN A 58 -2.70 -5.56 0.13
C ASN A 58 -3.66 -5.02 1.20
N ARG A 59 -4.90 -4.70 0.79
CA ARG A 59 -5.92 -4.16 1.71
C ARG A 59 -6.28 -5.12 2.85
N LYS A 60 -6.19 -6.44 2.62
CA LYS A 60 -6.41 -7.45 3.67
C LYS A 60 -5.33 -7.39 4.75
N ILE A 61 -4.08 -7.07 4.40
CA ILE A 61 -3.01 -6.86 5.38
C ILE A 61 -3.33 -5.62 6.24
N LEU A 62 -3.78 -4.52 5.64
CA LEU A 62 -4.19 -3.32 6.38
C LEU A 62 -5.37 -3.61 7.33
N LEU A 63 -6.35 -4.39 6.87
CA LEU A 63 -7.47 -4.81 7.70
C LEU A 63 -7.02 -5.73 8.85
N ALA A 64 -6.13 -6.68 8.58
CA ALA A 64 -5.57 -7.55 9.61
C ALA A 64 -4.77 -6.78 10.67
N ILE A 65 -4.06 -5.72 10.28
CA ILE A 65 -3.40 -4.81 11.22
C ILE A 65 -4.44 -4.13 12.12
N ALA A 66 -5.53 -3.61 11.54
CA ALA A 66 -6.60 -2.97 12.31
C ALA A 66 -7.26 -3.95 13.28
N GLN A 67 -7.48 -5.21 12.86
CA GLN A 67 -8.01 -6.28 13.72
C GLN A 67 -7.04 -6.63 14.86
N TYR A 68 -5.75 -6.74 14.56
CA TYR A 68 -4.70 -7.06 15.54
C TYR A 68 -4.64 -6.05 16.68
N ILE A 69 -4.85 -4.76 16.39
CA ILE A 69 -4.90 -3.72 17.41
C ILE A 69 -6.29 -3.50 18.02
N GLY A 70 -7.32 -4.20 17.51
CA GLY A 70 -8.71 -4.06 18.00
C GLY A 70 -9.41 -2.79 17.54
N LYS A 71 -9.02 -2.24 16.38
CA LYS A 71 -9.54 -0.96 15.83
C LYS A 71 -10.06 -1.10 14.39
N GLU A 72 -10.75 -2.17 14.10
CA GLU A 72 -11.26 -2.47 12.78
C GLU A 72 -12.17 -1.36 12.21
N GLU A 73 -13.04 -0.78 13.07
CA GLU A 73 -13.93 0.32 12.69
C GLU A 73 -13.16 1.63 12.36
N GLN A 74 -11.92 1.75 12.84
CA GLN A 74 -11.05 2.90 12.60
C GLN A 74 -9.98 2.63 11.53
N LEU A 75 -10.17 1.63 10.66
CA LEU A 75 -9.25 1.29 9.56
C LEU A 75 -8.85 2.51 8.74
N THR A 76 -9.81 3.38 8.40
CA THR A 76 -9.55 4.60 7.64
C THR A 76 -8.63 5.56 8.39
N ASP A 77 -8.82 5.73 9.70
CA ASP A 77 -7.97 6.60 10.52
C ASP A 77 -6.54 6.07 10.61
N ILE A 78 -6.39 4.75 10.80
CA ILE A 78 -5.09 4.07 10.81
C ILE A 78 -4.37 4.27 9.49
N THR A 79 -5.04 4.00 8.38
CA THR A 79 -4.45 4.06 7.05
C THR A 79 -4.09 5.49 6.62
N VAL A 80 -4.92 6.48 6.97
CA VAL A 80 -4.62 7.90 6.73
C VAL A 80 -3.42 8.37 7.55
N ALA A 81 -3.28 7.89 8.79
CA ALA A 81 -2.12 8.21 9.63
C ALA A 81 -0.84 7.55 9.09
N ILE A 82 -0.94 6.27 8.70
CA ILE A 82 0.18 5.50 8.13
C ILE A 82 0.67 6.12 6.81
N ASP A 83 -0.21 6.57 5.91
CA ASP A 83 0.18 7.25 4.65
C ASP A 83 1.02 8.52 4.87
N LYS A 84 0.98 9.07 6.07
CA LYS A 84 1.78 10.23 6.43
C LYS A 84 3.17 9.87 6.99
N LEU A 85 3.45 8.59 7.26
CA LEU A 85 4.66 8.16 7.95
C LEU A 85 5.93 8.70 7.27
N ASP A 86 6.02 8.57 5.95
CA ASP A 86 7.16 9.07 5.17
C ASP A 86 7.28 10.60 5.18
N LYS A 87 6.18 11.33 5.43
CA LYS A 87 6.11 12.79 5.34
C LYS A 87 6.40 13.47 6.66
N ILE A 88 5.86 12.93 7.76
CA ILE A 88 5.91 13.58 9.09
C ILE A 88 6.70 12.77 10.12
N GLY A 89 7.08 11.53 9.80
CA GLY A 89 7.85 10.64 10.67
C GLY A 89 7.00 9.95 11.74
N TYR A 90 7.58 8.90 12.33
CA TYR A 90 6.92 8.01 13.29
C TYR A 90 6.34 8.76 14.50
N ASP A 91 7.11 9.63 15.14
CA ASP A 91 6.68 10.30 16.38
C ASP A 91 5.44 11.18 16.16
N ASN A 92 5.36 11.86 15.02
CA ASN A 92 4.22 12.69 14.68
C ASN A 92 2.99 11.86 14.30
N VAL A 93 3.18 10.72 13.65
CA VAL A 93 2.08 9.76 13.37
C VAL A 93 1.51 9.22 14.68
N VAL A 94 2.37 8.78 15.60
CA VAL A 94 1.93 8.32 16.92
C VAL A 94 1.19 9.41 17.68
N LYS A 95 1.70 10.63 17.67
CA LYS A 95 1.04 11.77 18.31
C LYS A 95 -0.34 12.04 17.72
N GLU A 96 -0.49 12.01 16.38
CA GLU A 96 -1.79 12.16 15.70
C GLU A 96 -2.77 11.07 16.10
N LEU A 97 -2.33 9.80 16.14
CA LEU A 97 -3.17 8.66 16.53
C LEU A 97 -3.66 8.79 17.99
N VAL A 98 -2.77 9.15 18.91
CA VAL A 98 -3.13 9.30 20.31
C VAL A 98 -3.99 10.54 20.57
N GLU A 99 -3.52 11.71 20.16
CA GLU A 99 -4.15 13.00 20.53
C GLU A 99 -5.42 13.29 19.71
N THR A 100 -5.47 12.85 18.44
CA THR A 100 -6.55 13.20 17.52
C THR A 100 -7.51 12.05 17.27
N LYS A 101 -7.02 10.81 17.27
CA LYS A 101 -7.81 9.62 16.94
C LYS A 101 -8.16 8.78 18.17
N GLY A 102 -7.65 9.13 19.36
CA GLY A 102 -8.00 8.50 20.63
C GLY A 102 -7.43 7.08 20.80
N PHE A 103 -6.28 6.80 20.20
CA PHE A 103 -5.57 5.53 20.42
C PHE A 103 -4.87 5.51 21.77
N SER A 104 -5.01 4.40 22.48
CA SER A 104 -4.29 4.16 23.72
C SER A 104 -2.80 3.83 23.46
N GLN A 105 -1.96 3.99 24.48
CA GLN A 105 -0.56 3.60 24.39
C GLN A 105 -0.38 2.10 24.07
N GLU A 106 -1.23 1.24 24.62
CA GLU A 106 -1.21 -0.20 24.36
C GLU A 106 -1.45 -0.52 22.86
N GLU A 107 -2.40 0.17 22.22
CA GLU A 107 -2.69 0.02 20.81
C GLU A 107 -1.53 0.52 19.94
N ILE A 108 -0.87 1.62 20.34
CA ILE A 108 0.34 2.11 19.67
C ILE A 108 1.50 1.12 19.83
N ASP A 109 1.68 0.53 21.01
CA ASP A 109 2.75 -0.45 21.23
C ASP A 109 2.56 -1.71 20.37
N LYS A 110 1.31 -2.12 20.13
CA LYS A 110 0.98 -3.20 19.17
C LYS A 110 1.22 -2.78 17.71
N LEU A 111 0.90 -1.55 17.34
CA LEU A 111 1.06 -1.04 15.97
C LEU A 111 2.54 -0.76 15.63
N SER A 112 3.34 -0.37 16.61
CA SER A 112 4.73 0.05 16.44
C SER A 112 5.62 -0.94 15.68
N PRO A 113 5.61 -2.26 15.96
CA PRO A 113 6.39 -3.23 15.19
C PRO A 113 6.03 -3.24 13.71
N VAL A 114 4.75 -3.06 13.37
CA VAL A 114 4.25 -3.03 11.99
C VAL A 114 4.73 -1.76 11.28
N LEU A 115 4.67 -0.61 11.93
CA LEU A 115 5.14 0.66 11.36
C LEU A 115 6.67 0.73 11.16
N LYS A 116 7.41 -0.12 11.85
CA LYS A 116 8.88 -0.20 11.79
C LYS A 116 9.39 -1.37 10.95
N LEU A 117 8.49 -2.06 10.24
CA LEU A 117 8.89 -3.15 9.35
C LEU A 117 9.90 -2.66 8.32
N SER A 118 10.98 -3.43 8.18
CA SER A 118 12.08 -3.10 7.28
C SER A 118 12.74 -4.37 6.74
N GLY A 119 13.59 -4.21 5.74
CA GLY A 119 14.26 -5.32 5.06
C GLY A 119 13.67 -5.62 3.69
N SER A 120 13.99 -6.79 3.16
CA SER A 120 13.45 -7.30 1.90
C SER A 120 11.94 -7.55 1.98
N ASN A 121 11.29 -7.79 0.84
CA ASN A 121 9.87 -8.17 0.83
C ASN A 121 9.64 -9.46 1.63
N GLU A 122 10.54 -10.42 1.50
CA GLU A 122 10.52 -11.69 2.23
C GLU A 122 10.65 -11.46 3.75
N ASP A 123 11.57 -10.57 4.18
CA ASP A 123 11.73 -10.21 5.59
C ASP A 123 10.47 -9.56 6.16
N LYS A 124 9.89 -8.61 5.42
CA LYS A 124 8.64 -7.95 5.81
C LYS A 124 7.48 -8.94 5.96
N LEU A 125 7.32 -9.84 4.99
CA LEU A 125 6.28 -10.89 5.04
C LEU A 125 6.48 -11.86 6.19
N GLN A 126 7.73 -12.27 6.47
CA GLN A 126 8.01 -13.14 7.61
C GLN A 126 7.71 -12.45 8.94
N GLN A 127 8.04 -11.17 9.07
CA GLN A 127 7.70 -10.38 10.25
C GLN A 127 6.17 -10.24 10.41
N LEU A 128 5.44 -10.00 9.32
CA LEU A 128 3.97 -9.96 9.34
C LEU A 128 3.36 -11.28 9.79
N LYS A 129 3.86 -12.42 9.31
CA LYS A 129 3.42 -13.76 9.75
C LYS A 129 3.63 -14.00 11.25
N ASN A 130 4.64 -13.38 11.84
CA ASN A 130 4.91 -13.52 13.26
C ASN A 130 4.03 -12.59 14.13
N ILE A 131 3.53 -11.50 13.57
CA ILE A 131 2.73 -10.48 14.29
C ILE A 131 1.23 -10.72 14.10
N LEU A 132 0.82 -10.96 12.85
CA LEU A 132 -0.59 -11.06 12.48
C LEU A 132 -1.05 -12.51 12.47
N SER A 133 -2.32 -12.73 12.80
CA SER A 133 -2.95 -14.05 12.79
C SER A 133 -4.41 -13.95 12.33
N GLY A 134 -4.96 -15.08 11.89
CA GLY A 134 -6.34 -15.20 11.44
C GLY A 134 -6.47 -15.20 9.91
N GLU A 135 -7.64 -15.62 9.44
CA GLU A 135 -7.92 -15.91 8.04
C GLU A 135 -7.62 -14.73 7.09
N ILE A 136 -7.97 -13.51 7.51
CA ILE A 136 -7.74 -12.31 6.70
C ILE A 136 -6.25 -12.00 6.57
N ALA A 137 -5.47 -12.17 7.65
CA ALA A 137 -4.03 -11.98 7.64
C ALA A 137 -3.34 -13.01 6.74
N GLU A 138 -3.66 -14.28 6.93
CA GLU A 138 -3.14 -15.39 6.14
C GLU A 138 -3.43 -15.17 4.65
N LYS A 139 -4.69 -14.87 4.32
CA LYS A 139 -5.11 -14.61 2.94
C LYS A 139 -4.38 -13.42 2.32
N GLY A 140 -4.26 -12.29 3.05
CA GLY A 140 -3.55 -11.10 2.56
C GLY A 140 -2.07 -11.36 2.31
N ILE A 141 -1.43 -12.14 3.17
CA ILE A 141 -0.02 -12.52 3.04
C ILE A 141 0.17 -13.49 1.86
N GLU A 142 -0.66 -14.54 1.75
CA GLU A 142 -0.62 -15.48 0.62
C GLU A 142 -0.79 -14.79 -0.73
N GLU A 143 -1.76 -13.88 -0.86
CA GLU A 143 -1.98 -13.11 -2.08
C GLU A 143 -0.77 -12.24 -2.43
N THR A 144 -0.16 -11.63 -1.43
CA THR A 144 1.04 -10.80 -1.60
C THR A 144 2.24 -11.64 -2.03
N GLU A 145 2.45 -12.79 -1.40
CA GLU A 145 3.50 -13.74 -1.78
C GLU A 145 3.30 -14.26 -3.22
N TYR A 146 2.06 -14.55 -3.60
CA TYR A 146 1.73 -14.96 -4.95
C TYR A 146 2.13 -13.90 -5.98
N VAL A 147 1.69 -12.65 -5.79
CA VAL A 147 2.02 -11.55 -6.72
C VAL A 147 3.53 -11.35 -6.82
N LEU A 148 4.24 -11.30 -5.69
CA LEU A 148 5.71 -11.16 -5.66
C LEU A 148 6.42 -12.28 -6.40
N SER A 149 6.00 -13.53 -6.16
CA SER A 149 6.59 -14.70 -6.83
C SER A 149 6.38 -14.64 -8.35
N ARG A 150 5.15 -14.31 -8.79
CA ARG A 150 4.85 -14.22 -10.22
C ARG A 150 5.58 -13.07 -10.91
N CYS A 151 5.67 -11.91 -10.28
CA CYS A 151 6.45 -10.80 -10.80
C CYS A 151 7.94 -11.16 -10.93
N LYS A 152 8.48 -11.87 -9.94
CA LYS A 152 9.86 -12.37 -9.98
C LYS A 152 10.10 -13.36 -11.13
N ASP A 153 9.15 -14.27 -11.38
CA ASP A 153 9.19 -15.22 -12.51
C ASP A 153 9.24 -14.48 -13.86
N LEU A 154 8.64 -13.29 -13.94
CA LEU A 154 8.66 -12.41 -15.11
C LEU A 154 9.88 -11.46 -15.17
N GLY A 155 10.79 -11.54 -14.18
CA GLY A 155 11.97 -10.68 -14.10
C GLY A 155 11.68 -9.24 -13.62
N ILE A 156 10.52 -9.02 -12.98
CA ILE A 156 10.17 -7.74 -12.37
C ILE A 156 10.69 -7.75 -10.93
N GLU A 157 11.88 -7.18 -10.72
CA GLU A 157 12.59 -7.21 -9.43
C GLU A 157 12.45 -5.90 -8.64
N ASN A 158 11.87 -4.87 -9.25
CA ASN A 158 11.73 -3.53 -8.67
C ASN A 158 10.41 -3.32 -7.91
N LEU A 159 9.79 -4.40 -7.41
CA LEU A 159 8.62 -4.37 -6.53
C LEU A 159 9.04 -4.21 -5.06
N GLU A 160 8.32 -3.35 -4.34
CA GLU A 160 8.48 -3.16 -2.90
C GLU A 160 7.12 -3.24 -2.20
N LEU A 161 7.00 -4.18 -1.24
CA LEU A 161 5.89 -4.19 -0.29
C LEU A 161 6.04 -2.99 0.64
N ASP A 162 5.08 -2.06 0.58
CA ASP A 162 5.07 -0.84 1.38
C ASP A 162 3.75 -0.73 2.14
N LEU A 163 3.78 -1.06 3.43
CA LEU A 163 2.60 -1.02 4.29
C LEU A 163 2.09 0.41 4.55
N THR A 164 2.89 1.43 4.23
CA THR A 164 2.47 2.82 4.33
C THR A 164 1.64 3.27 3.13
N LEU A 165 1.61 2.48 2.06
CA LEU A 165 0.77 2.72 0.90
C LEU A 165 -0.69 2.34 1.20
N ALA A 166 -1.49 3.34 1.56
CA ALA A 166 -2.89 3.17 1.97
C ALA A 166 -3.85 4.09 1.20
N ARG A 167 -3.73 4.08 -0.13
CA ARG A 167 -4.54 4.95 -1.00
C ARG A 167 -5.83 4.27 -1.48
N GLY A 168 -6.80 5.08 -1.91
CA GLY A 168 -8.01 4.60 -2.59
C GLY A 168 -9.04 3.96 -1.66
N LEU A 169 -8.96 4.11 -0.35
CA LEU A 169 -9.89 3.49 0.60
C LEU A 169 -11.35 3.92 0.42
N ASN A 170 -11.59 5.07 -0.19
CA ASN A 170 -12.93 5.60 -0.48
C ASN A 170 -13.33 5.47 -1.95
N TYR A 171 -12.55 4.80 -2.78
CA TYR A 171 -12.76 4.73 -4.23
C TYR A 171 -13.57 3.50 -4.64
N TYR A 172 -13.55 2.43 -3.81
CA TYR A 172 -14.18 1.14 -4.09
C TYR A 172 -14.97 0.65 -2.88
#